data_4408fa5f28da4b0905f2986663dd807f
#
_entry.id   4408fa5f28da4b0905f2986663dd807f
#
_cell.length_a   1.000
_cell.length_b   1.000
_cell.length_c   1.000
_cell.angle_alpha   90.00
_cell.angle_beta   90.00
_cell.angle_gamma   90.00
#
_symmetry.space_group_name_H-M   'P 1'
#
loop_
_entity.id
_entity.type
_entity.pdbx_description
1 polymer ?
#
loop_
_entity_poly.entity_id
_entity_poly.type
_entity_poly.pdbx_seq_one_letter_code
_entity_poly.pdbx_strand_id
1 'polypeptide(L)'
;MTPNRRDNCPILRATNAMGDQWSILILREFFLEGPRRFQDLQDILGLSPNTLSNRLKKLENAGILARRAYSANPPRSEYVLTDAGQALGPVMGALHQWGEAHTPDL
;
A
#
# COMPACT_ATOMS: atom_id res chain seq x y z
N MET A 1 14.30 -18.18 25.94
CA MET A 1 14.17 -16.73 26.14
C MET A 1 12.83 -16.25 25.59
N THR A 2 12.05 -15.58 26.41
CA THR A 2 10.76 -15.05 25.98
C THR A 2 11.01 -13.85 25.07
N PRO A 3 10.42 -13.79 23.88
CA PRO A 3 10.56 -12.61 23.02
C PRO A 3 10.05 -11.37 23.76
N ASN A 4 10.74 -10.27 23.60
CA ASN A 4 10.28 -8.99 24.10
C ASN A 4 8.96 -8.65 23.37
N ARG A 5 7.94 -8.23 24.11
CA ARG A 5 6.65 -7.83 23.53
C ARG A 5 6.79 -6.78 22.45
N ARG A 6 7.77 -5.91 22.58
CA ARG A 6 8.05 -4.83 21.59
C ARG A 6 8.68 -5.38 20.31
N ASP A 7 9.49 -6.43 20.42
CA ASP A 7 10.23 -6.98 19.29
C ASP A 7 9.34 -7.79 18.34
N ASN A 8 8.18 -8.23 18.80
CA ASN A 8 7.25 -9.03 17.99
C ASN A 8 5.81 -8.54 18.14
N CYS A 9 5.65 -7.25 18.28
CA CYS A 9 4.34 -6.62 18.40
C CYS A 9 3.62 -6.64 17.04
N PRO A 10 2.31 -6.95 17.00
CA PRO A 10 1.53 -6.86 15.75
C PRO A 10 1.61 -5.50 15.07
N ILE A 11 1.67 -4.40 15.83
CA ILE A 11 1.80 -3.07 15.26
C ILE A 11 3.14 -2.93 14.54
N LEU A 12 4.23 -3.41 15.13
CA LEU A 12 5.54 -3.39 14.50
C LEU A 12 5.54 -4.23 13.22
N ARG A 13 4.95 -5.42 13.26
CA ARG A 13 4.86 -6.28 12.08
C ARG A 13 4.06 -5.61 10.97
N ALA A 14 2.94 -4.97 11.29
CA ALA A 14 2.13 -4.25 10.33
C ALA A 14 2.90 -3.09 9.69
N THR A 15 3.57 -2.27 10.52
CA THR A 15 4.33 -1.12 10.01
C THR A 15 5.55 -1.55 9.20
N ASN A 16 6.15 -2.70 9.51
CA ASN A 16 7.21 -3.25 8.67
C ASN A 16 6.69 -3.61 7.26
N ALA A 17 5.44 -4.04 7.17
CA ALA A 17 4.83 -4.42 5.90
C ALA A 17 4.38 -3.21 5.07
N MET A 18 3.86 -2.15 5.70
CA MET A 18 3.18 -1.06 4.98
C MET A 18 3.33 0.33 5.62
N GLY A 19 4.18 0.48 6.62
CA GLY A 19 4.12 1.67 7.49
C GLY A 19 4.84 2.91 6.99
N ASP A 20 5.63 2.86 5.92
CA ASP A 20 6.27 4.06 5.41
C ASP A 20 5.27 4.92 4.64
N GLN A 21 5.57 6.22 4.55
CA GLN A 21 4.67 7.20 3.95
C GLN A 21 4.27 6.83 2.53
N TRP A 22 5.23 6.41 1.70
CA TRP A 22 4.94 6.11 0.29
C TRP A 22 4.08 4.87 0.14
N SER A 23 4.31 3.83 0.93
CA SER A 23 3.47 2.63 0.93
C SER A 23 2.02 2.97 1.30
N ILE A 24 1.83 3.79 2.32
CA ILE A 24 0.50 4.23 2.75
C ILE A 24 -0.19 5.04 1.65
N LEU A 25 0.52 5.97 1.01
CA LEU A 25 -0.04 6.78 -0.07
C LEU A 25 -0.34 5.94 -1.32
N ILE A 26 0.47 4.94 -1.62
CA ILE A 26 0.18 3.98 -2.69
C ILE A 26 -1.11 3.23 -2.38
N LEU A 27 -1.24 2.69 -1.17
CA LEU A 27 -2.44 1.96 -0.75
C LEU A 27 -3.69 2.83 -0.83
N ARG A 28 -3.59 4.09 -0.47
CA ARG A 28 -4.69 5.05 -0.60
C ARG A 28 -5.30 5.01 -2.00
N GLU A 29 -4.47 4.95 -3.04
CA GLU A 29 -4.95 4.98 -4.41
C GLU A 29 -5.80 3.75 -4.76
N PHE A 30 -5.44 2.59 -4.22
CA PHE A 30 -6.21 1.38 -4.44
C PHE A 30 -7.60 1.43 -3.79
N PHE A 31 -7.72 2.07 -2.64
CA PHE A 31 -9.01 2.24 -1.97
C PHE A 31 -9.86 3.33 -2.62
N LEU A 32 -9.24 4.31 -3.26
CA LEU A 32 -9.96 5.37 -3.96
C LEU A 32 -10.49 4.92 -5.32
N GLU A 33 -9.67 4.17 -6.09
CA GLU A 33 -9.94 3.92 -7.49
C GLU A 33 -9.94 2.44 -7.89
N GLY A 34 -9.54 1.54 -6.99
CA GLY A 34 -9.42 0.11 -7.29
C GLY A 34 -8.11 -0.25 -8.00
N PRO A 35 -8.13 -1.21 -8.92
CA PRO A 35 -6.90 -1.68 -9.58
C PRO A 35 -6.13 -0.55 -10.25
N ARG A 36 -4.79 -0.62 -10.17
CA ARG A 36 -3.91 0.43 -10.69
C ARG A 36 -2.75 -0.18 -11.46
N ARG A 37 -2.36 0.48 -12.55
CA ARG A 37 -1.14 0.18 -13.29
C ARG A 37 0.02 0.97 -12.69
N PHE A 38 1.25 0.50 -12.97
CA PHE A 38 2.46 1.19 -12.53
C PHE A 38 2.46 2.66 -12.98
N GLN A 39 2.13 2.91 -14.24
CA GLN A 39 2.15 4.26 -14.80
C GLN A 39 1.12 5.18 -14.13
N ASP A 40 -0.05 4.64 -13.78
CA ASP A 40 -1.08 5.42 -13.07
C ASP A 40 -0.56 5.92 -11.73
N LEU A 41 0.10 5.03 -10.98
CA LEU A 41 0.67 5.38 -9.68
C LEU A 41 1.82 6.37 -9.81
N GLN A 42 2.66 6.20 -10.81
CA GLN A 42 3.77 7.11 -11.06
C GLN A 42 3.27 8.51 -11.37
N ASP A 43 2.27 8.64 -12.24
CA ASP A 43 1.71 9.92 -12.65
C ASP A 43 1.04 10.64 -11.47
N ILE A 44 0.32 9.90 -10.64
CA ILE A 44 -0.42 10.48 -9.52
C ILE A 44 0.52 10.89 -8.39
N LEU A 45 1.47 10.03 -8.05
CA LEU A 45 2.32 10.23 -6.88
C LEU A 45 3.61 10.99 -7.17
N GLY A 46 4.00 11.08 -8.43
CA GLY A 46 5.21 11.78 -8.82
C GLY A 46 6.51 11.14 -8.32
N LEU A 47 6.46 9.83 -8.00
CA LEU A 47 7.62 9.09 -7.53
C LEU A 47 8.55 8.73 -8.68
N SER A 48 9.85 8.63 -8.39
CA SER A 48 10.78 8.04 -9.35
C SER A 48 10.40 6.58 -9.60
N PRO A 49 10.68 6.05 -10.81
CA PRO A 49 10.38 4.65 -11.10
C PRO A 49 11.02 3.68 -10.10
N ASN A 50 12.24 3.96 -9.67
CA ASN A 50 12.94 3.12 -8.69
C ASN A 50 12.24 3.08 -7.35
N THR A 51 11.86 4.23 -6.83
CA THR A 51 11.17 4.31 -5.54
C THR A 51 9.83 3.59 -5.61
N LEU A 52 9.05 3.86 -6.65
CA LEU A 52 7.75 3.21 -6.83
C LEU A 52 7.90 1.70 -6.96
N SER A 53 8.83 1.24 -7.79
CA SER A 53 9.09 -0.19 -7.99
C SER A 53 9.45 -0.88 -6.68
N ASN A 54 10.33 -0.26 -5.87
CA ASN A 54 10.75 -0.82 -4.60
C ASN A 54 9.59 -0.92 -3.61
N ARG A 55 8.74 0.09 -3.55
CA ARG A 55 7.59 0.08 -2.64
C ARG A 55 6.54 -0.92 -3.06
N LEU A 56 6.25 -1.02 -4.36
CA LEU A 56 5.30 -2.01 -4.88
C LEU A 56 5.79 -3.43 -4.63
N LYS A 57 7.08 -3.68 -4.83
CA LYS A 57 7.68 -4.98 -4.58
C LYS A 57 7.57 -5.36 -3.10
N LYS A 58 7.82 -4.42 -2.21
CA LYS A 58 7.68 -4.62 -0.77
C LYS A 58 6.24 -5.01 -0.41
N LEU A 59 5.25 -4.31 -0.97
CA LEU A 59 3.84 -4.59 -0.72
C LEU A 59 3.42 -5.95 -1.32
N GLU A 60 3.94 -6.31 -2.48
CA GLU A 60 3.72 -7.64 -3.04
C GLU A 60 4.31 -8.73 -2.16
N ASN A 61 5.56 -8.55 -1.71
CA ASN A 61 6.24 -9.52 -0.86
C ASN A 61 5.54 -9.70 0.48
N ALA A 62 4.89 -8.67 0.98
CA ALA A 62 4.11 -8.72 2.21
C ALA A 62 2.72 -9.34 2.01
N GLY A 63 2.35 -9.67 0.78
CA GLY A 63 1.05 -10.26 0.48
C GLY A 63 -0.11 -9.26 0.46
N ILE A 64 0.19 -7.96 0.36
CA ILE A 64 -0.83 -6.90 0.37
C ILE A 64 -1.33 -6.60 -1.04
N LEU A 65 -0.43 -6.63 -2.02
CA LEU A 65 -0.74 -6.42 -3.43
C LEU A 65 -0.39 -7.67 -4.23
N ALA A 66 -1.08 -7.85 -5.35
CA ALA A 66 -0.77 -8.87 -6.34
C ALA A 66 -0.84 -8.25 -7.73
N ARG A 67 -0.14 -8.84 -8.69
CA ARG A 67 -0.27 -8.46 -10.09
C ARG A 67 -1.34 -9.31 -10.74
N ARG A 68 -2.11 -8.69 -11.61
CA ARG A 68 -3.13 -9.37 -12.38
C ARG A 68 -3.00 -8.97 -13.84
N ALA A 69 -2.87 -9.95 -14.73
CA ALA A 69 -2.89 -9.71 -16.16
C ALA A 69 -4.30 -9.31 -16.60
N TYR A 70 -4.41 -8.24 -17.38
CA TYR A 70 -5.68 -7.82 -17.95
C TYR A 70 -5.67 -7.85 -19.49
N SER A 71 -4.51 -8.10 -20.08
CA SER A 71 -4.34 -8.29 -21.52
C SER A 71 -3.21 -9.28 -21.77
N ALA A 72 -3.42 -10.19 -22.70
CA ALA A 72 -2.41 -11.17 -23.09
C ALA A 72 -1.59 -10.69 -24.28
N ASN A 73 -2.15 -9.82 -25.12
CA ASN A 73 -1.50 -9.37 -26.36
C ASN A 73 -1.88 -7.92 -26.70
N PRO A 74 -1.01 -6.94 -26.41
CA PRO A 74 0.29 -7.08 -25.73
C PRO A 74 0.13 -7.46 -24.26
N PRO A 75 1.12 -8.10 -23.64
CA PRO A 75 1.07 -8.44 -22.22
C PRO A 75 0.97 -7.17 -21.38
N ARG A 76 -0.07 -7.09 -20.54
CA ARG A 76 -0.30 -5.95 -19.65
C ARG A 76 -0.80 -6.46 -18.33
N SER A 77 -0.34 -5.83 -17.26
CA SER A 77 -0.75 -6.17 -15.90
C SER A 77 -1.08 -4.93 -15.10
N GLU A 78 -1.85 -5.15 -14.07
CA GLU A 78 -2.20 -4.14 -13.09
C GLU A 78 -2.01 -4.72 -11.70
N TYR A 79 -1.92 -3.85 -10.71
CA TYR A 79 -1.86 -4.25 -9.31
C TYR A 79 -3.25 -4.23 -8.73
N VAL A 80 -3.52 -5.18 -7.85
CA VAL A 80 -4.79 -5.29 -7.13
C VAL A 80 -4.51 -5.56 -5.66
N LEU A 81 -5.45 -5.17 -4.79
CA LEU A 81 -5.39 -5.54 -3.38
C LEU A 81 -5.73 -7.03 -3.24
N THR A 82 -4.93 -7.74 -2.45
CA THR A 82 -5.27 -9.08 -1.98
C THR A 82 -6.32 -8.98 -0.88
N ASP A 83 -6.80 -10.12 -0.37
CA ASP A 83 -7.70 -10.13 0.79
C ASP A 83 -7.04 -9.44 1.99
N ALA A 84 -5.75 -9.73 2.23
CA ALA A 84 -5.00 -9.07 3.30
C ALA A 84 -4.89 -7.56 3.06
N GLY A 85 -4.70 -7.15 1.79
CA GLY A 85 -4.67 -5.74 1.42
C GLY A 85 -6.01 -5.07 1.66
N GLN A 86 -7.11 -5.70 1.28
CA GLN A 86 -8.45 -5.16 1.52
C GLN A 86 -8.75 -5.02 3.01
N ALA A 87 -8.20 -5.90 3.84
CA ALA A 87 -8.36 -5.82 5.29
C ALA A 87 -7.71 -4.57 5.90
N LEU A 88 -6.88 -3.84 5.16
CA LEU A 88 -6.33 -2.55 5.58
C LEU A 88 -7.34 -1.39 5.41
N GLY A 89 -8.51 -1.63 4.83
CA GLY A 89 -9.54 -0.59 4.67
C GLY A 89 -9.85 0.14 5.97
N PRO A 90 -10.17 -0.56 7.07
CA PRO A 90 -10.42 0.10 8.36
C PRO A 90 -9.23 0.91 8.88
N VAL A 91 -8.00 0.44 8.63
CA VAL A 91 -6.78 1.16 9.03
C VAL A 91 -6.69 2.48 8.26
N MET A 92 -6.89 2.42 6.94
CA MET A 92 -6.86 3.62 6.09
C MET A 92 -7.96 4.60 6.49
N GLY A 93 -9.15 4.08 6.78
CA GLY A 93 -10.27 4.89 7.24
C GLY A 93 -9.97 5.61 8.56
N ALA A 94 -9.34 4.90 9.49
CA ALA A 94 -8.96 5.49 10.78
C ALA A 94 -7.88 6.57 10.61
N LEU A 95 -6.91 6.36 9.73
CA LEU A 95 -5.91 7.36 9.40
C LEU A 95 -6.56 8.62 8.80
N HIS A 96 -7.51 8.42 7.90
CA HIS A 96 -8.25 9.53 7.28
C HIS A 96 -9.00 10.34 8.33
N GLN A 97 -9.75 9.67 9.21
CA GLN A 97 -10.51 10.32 10.26
C GLN A 97 -9.63 11.10 11.24
N TRP A 98 -8.53 10.49 11.64
CA TRP A 98 -7.59 11.12 12.55
C TRP A 98 -6.98 12.37 11.90
N GLY A 99 -6.58 12.24 10.63
CA GLY A 99 -6.02 13.35 9.88
C GLY A 99 -6.98 14.53 9.75
N GLU A 100 -8.25 14.26 9.44
CA GLU A 100 -9.26 15.31 9.36
C GLU A 100 -9.49 16.01 10.69
N ALA A 101 -9.53 15.25 11.78
CA ALA A 101 -9.87 15.78 13.09
C ALA A 101 -8.74 16.56 13.75
N HIS A 102 -7.49 16.21 13.46
CA HIS A 102 -6.33 16.67 14.22
C HIS A 102 -5.25 17.38 13.42
N THR A 103 -5.40 17.48 12.10
CA THR A 103 -4.45 18.20 11.26
C THR A 103 -5.17 19.27 10.45
N PRO A 104 -4.50 20.41 10.15
CA PRO A 104 -5.14 21.45 9.35
C PRO A 104 -5.14 21.07 7.86
N ASP A 105 -6.07 21.60 7.12
CA ASP A 105 -6.07 21.52 5.67
C ASP A 105 -4.86 22.26 5.09
N LEU A 106 -4.34 21.75 4.01
CA LEU A 106 -3.21 22.37 3.30
C LEU A 106 -3.68 23.44 2.30
#